data_af7e22caecf40dd7c6fe37b0d26def38
#
_entry.id   af7e22caecf40dd7c6fe37b0d26def38
#
_cell.length_a   1.000
_cell.length_b   1.000
_cell.length_c   1.000
_cell.angle_alpha   90.00
_cell.angle_beta   90.00
_cell.angle_gamma   90.00
#
_symmetry.space_group_name_H-M   'P 1'
#
loop_
_entity.id
_entity.type
_entity.pdbx_description
1 polymer ?
#
loop_
_entity_poly.entity_id
_entity_poly.type
_entity_poly.pdbx_seq_one_letter_code
_entity_poly.pdbx_strand_id
1 'polypeptide(L)'
;MLQPIYVTFLAVADTGSFSKAARKCFMSPVAVMNQMNRLEKELGVKLFVRTNRGVSLTCSGKILRTKIIDLQRQADRALAEVRAAAMQDKIPIRVGSSMMRPATFLTKVWQDSKILQQKYTLQIFPFHDDQFHEKWLSSVLGKEFDCITSPYDVKSWYKNFRVLRLGEEKFKLAVPFSHPLSKLSGIKLSDLFGCTLLTPPRLSPAVDKLCRALEKKYPQIQVMPLPAFYTASTFSEHQEDILLTRDTFQTISSAFRTIEVDWDFSSPTGIIFPLHPEPKIAEFISLLEQESKNLSF
;
A
#
# COMPACT_ATOMS: atom_id res chain seq x y z
N MET A 1 -10.09 -8.12 -17.70
CA MET A 1 -11.47 -8.34 -17.21
C MET A 1 -11.57 -9.76 -16.68
N LEU A 2 -11.69 -9.89 -15.38
CA LEU A 2 -11.86 -11.21 -14.75
C LEU A 2 -13.29 -11.70 -14.89
N GLN A 3 -13.47 -13.02 -14.96
CA GLN A 3 -14.82 -13.61 -14.86
C GLN A 3 -15.42 -13.27 -13.47
N PRO A 4 -16.75 -13.04 -13.38
CA PRO A 4 -17.41 -12.67 -12.11
C PRO A 4 -17.13 -13.63 -10.95
N ILE A 5 -16.93 -14.92 -11.24
CA ILE A 5 -16.63 -15.95 -10.23
C ILE A 5 -15.30 -15.68 -9.49
N TYR A 6 -14.29 -15.15 -10.20
CA TYR A 6 -13.00 -14.80 -9.59
C TYR A 6 -13.08 -13.52 -8.75
N VAL A 7 -13.94 -12.58 -9.13
CA VAL A 7 -14.22 -11.38 -8.32
C VAL A 7 -14.87 -11.81 -7.00
N THR A 8 -15.84 -12.72 -7.05
CA THR A 8 -16.48 -13.28 -5.86
C THR A 8 -15.50 -14.06 -5.00
N PHE A 9 -14.61 -14.86 -5.63
CA PHE A 9 -13.55 -15.59 -4.92
C PHE A 9 -12.61 -14.63 -4.15
N LEU A 10 -12.14 -13.56 -4.77
CA LEU A 10 -11.31 -12.55 -4.12
C LEU A 10 -12.05 -11.88 -2.96
N ALA A 11 -13.32 -11.52 -3.14
CA ALA A 11 -14.13 -10.93 -2.07
C ALA A 11 -14.29 -11.86 -0.86
N VAL A 12 -14.44 -13.17 -1.06
CA VAL A 12 -14.48 -14.16 0.04
C VAL A 12 -13.11 -14.29 0.70
N ALA A 13 -12.05 -14.33 -0.09
CA ALA A 13 -10.67 -14.43 0.41
C ALA A 13 -10.29 -13.22 1.29
N ASP A 14 -10.68 -12.01 0.87
CA ASP A 14 -10.35 -10.76 1.56
C ASP A 14 -11.19 -10.54 2.83
N THR A 15 -12.46 -10.96 2.80
CA THR A 15 -13.39 -10.72 3.93
C THR A 15 -13.41 -11.84 4.96
N GLY A 16 -12.88 -13.03 4.62
CA GLY A 16 -12.95 -14.23 5.47
C GLY A 16 -14.38 -14.70 5.76
N SER A 17 -15.39 -14.26 4.97
CA SER A 17 -16.80 -14.53 5.26
C SER A 17 -17.66 -14.50 3.99
N PHE A 18 -18.45 -15.55 3.76
CA PHE A 18 -19.40 -15.56 2.65
C PHE A 18 -20.46 -14.46 2.75
N SER A 19 -20.94 -14.15 3.97
CA SER A 19 -21.94 -13.12 4.17
C SER A 19 -21.37 -11.71 3.94
N LYS A 20 -20.14 -11.44 4.36
CA LYS A 20 -19.47 -10.15 4.09
C LYS A 20 -19.16 -9.99 2.60
N ALA A 21 -18.66 -11.06 1.96
CA ALA A 21 -18.42 -11.08 0.51
C ALA A 21 -19.70 -10.87 -0.30
N ALA A 22 -20.80 -11.48 0.11
CA ALA A 22 -22.10 -11.34 -0.53
C ALA A 22 -22.56 -9.86 -0.57
N ARG A 23 -22.40 -9.13 0.55
CA ARG A 23 -22.70 -7.69 0.58
C ARG A 23 -21.80 -6.91 -0.38
N LYS A 24 -20.50 -7.21 -0.39
CA LYS A 24 -19.51 -6.55 -1.28
C LYS A 24 -19.81 -6.82 -2.77
N CYS A 25 -20.32 -8.01 -3.10
CA CYS A 25 -20.64 -8.42 -4.47
C CYS A 25 -22.10 -8.18 -4.88
N PHE A 26 -22.93 -7.59 -4.01
CA PHE A 26 -24.36 -7.39 -4.23
C PHE A 26 -25.10 -8.70 -4.55
N MET A 27 -24.79 -9.77 -3.81
CA MET A 27 -25.32 -11.12 -3.98
C MET A 27 -25.92 -11.65 -2.67
N SER A 28 -26.68 -12.76 -2.74
CA SER A 28 -27.05 -13.49 -1.54
C SER A 28 -25.88 -14.38 -1.04
N PRO A 29 -25.79 -14.63 0.30
CA PRO A 29 -24.75 -15.53 0.82
C PRO A 29 -24.80 -16.94 0.22
N VAL A 30 -26.00 -17.43 -0.09
CA VAL A 30 -26.22 -18.73 -0.75
C VAL A 30 -25.65 -18.72 -2.18
N ALA A 31 -25.87 -17.65 -2.94
CA ALA A 31 -25.34 -17.51 -4.29
C ALA A 31 -23.81 -17.49 -4.29
N VAL A 32 -23.18 -16.75 -3.37
CA VAL A 32 -21.72 -16.73 -3.21
C VAL A 32 -21.19 -18.12 -2.87
N MET A 33 -21.83 -18.81 -1.91
CA MET A 33 -21.42 -20.17 -1.53
C MET A 33 -21.53 -21.14 -2.70
N ASN A 34 -22.62 -21.09 -3.48
CA ASN A 34 -22.82 -21.95 -4.65
C ASN A 34 -21.78 -21.65 -5.74
N GLN A 35 -21.44 -20.38 -6.00
CA GLN A 35 -20.36 -20.03 -6.92
C GLN A 35 -19.00 -20.59 -6.45
N MET A 36 -18.67 -20.51 -5.16
CA MET A 36 -17.41 -21.05 -4.65
C MET A 36 -17.38 -22.58 -4.70
N ASN A 37 -18.50 -23.24 -4.39
CA ASN A 37 -18.63 -24.70 -4.54
C ASN A 37 -18.44 -25.14 -6.00
N ARG A 38 -19.02 -24.39 -6.95
CA ARG A 38 -18.86 -24.64 -8.37
C ARG A 38 -17.39 -24.48 -8.79
N LEU A 39 -16.73 -23.39 -8.37
CA LEU A 39 -15.31 -23.15 -8.67
C LEU A 39 -14.41 -24.26 -8.13
N GLU A 40 -14.62 -24.69 -6.88
CA GLU A 40 -13.89 -25.81 -6.27
C GLU A 40 -14.12 -27.11 -7.05
N LYS A 41 -15.34 -27.37 -7.50
CA LYS A 41 -15.68 -28.54 -8.31
C LYS A 41 -15.03 -28.52 -9.69
N GLU A 42 -15.06 -27.37 -10.38
CA GLU A 42 -14.43 -27.19 -11.70
C GLU A 42 -12.90 -27.37 -11.63
N LEU A 43 -12.27 -26.91 -10.56
CA LEU A 43 -10.82 -27.03 -10.35
C LEU A 43 -10.40 -28.37 -9.72
N GLY A 44 -11.34 -29.15 -9.20
CA GLY A 44 -11.08 -30.42 -8.52
C GLY A 44 -10.34 -30.27 -7.19
N VAL A 45 -10.25 -29.07 -6.61
CA VAL A 45 -9.52 -28.79 -5.37
C VAL A 45 -10.32 -27.89 -4.43
N LYS A 46 -10.09 -28.04 -3.11
CA LYS A 46 -10.64 -27.14 -2.13
C LYS A 46 -9.80 -25.87 -2.06
N LEU A 47 -10.50 -24.73 -2.13
CA LEU A 47 -9.90 -23.39 -2.06
C LEU A 47 -10.05 -22.77 -0.68
N PHE A 48 -11.08 -23.19 0.08
CA PHE A 48 -11.41 -22.65 1.38
C PHE A 48 -11.48 -23.71 2.46
N VAL A 49 -10.99 -23.36 3.64
CA VAL A 49 -11.26 -24.04 4.91
C VAL A 49 -12.38 -23.27 5.60
N ARG A 50 -13.48 -23.97 5.92
CA ARG A 50 -14.67 -23.39 6.58
C ARG A 50 -14.71 -23.82 8.02
N THR A 51 -14.83 -22.89 8.93
CA THR A 51 -14.93 -23.12 10.36
C THR A 51 -16.09 -22.31 10.94
N ASN A 52 -16.45 -22.59 12.18
CA ASN A 52 -17.46 -21.80 12.91
C ASN A 52 -17.02 -20.34 13.15
N ARG A 53 -15.71 -20.03 12.98
CA ARG A 53 -15.12 -18.69 13.12
C ARG A 53 -15.01 -17.94 11.81
N GLY A 54 -15.28 -18.58 10.66
CA GLY A 54 -15.21 -17.96 9.35
C GLY A 54 -14.57 -18.84 8.28
N VAL A 55 -14.06 -18.21 7.25
CA VAL A 55 -13.52 -18.85 6.05
C VAL A 55 -12.07 -18.39 5.84
N SER A 56 -11.16 -19.33 5.64
CA SER A 56 -9.77 -19.06 5.30
C SER A 56 -9.35 -19.81 4.03
N LEU A 57 -8.29 -19.33 3.36
CA LEU A 57 -7.78 -19.98 2.16
C LEU A 57 -6.96 -21.24 2.48
N THR A 58 -7.15 -22.30 1.70
CA THR A 58 -6.21 -23.42 1.62
C THR A 58 -4.91 -23.00 0.93
N CYS A 59 -3.92 -23.87 0.87
CA CYS A 59 -2.71 -23.65 0.08
C CYS A 59 -3.06 -23.39 -1.41
N SER A 60 -3.93 -24.21 -2.01
CA SER A 60 -4.44 -24.02 -3.38
C SER A 60 -5.18 -22.71 -3.54
N GLY A 61 -5.98 -22.30 -2.53
CA GLY A 61 -6.68 -21.02 -2.53
C GLY A 61 -5.71 -19.83 -2.52
N LYS A 62 -4.63 -19.89 -1.75
CA LYS A 62 -3.58 -18.84 -1.73
C LYS A 62 -2.89 -18.72 -3.10
N ILE A 63 -2.56 -19.86 -3.72
CA ILE A 63 -1.96 -19.88 -5.07
C ILE A 63 -2.93 -19.25 -6.08
N LEU A 64 -4.19 -19.67 -6.08
CA LEU A 64 -5.20 -19.14 -6.99
C LEU A 64 -5.38 -17.63 -6.80
N ARG A 65 -5.45 -17.15 -5.55
CA ARG A 65 -5.56 -15.71 -5.23
C ARG A 65 -4.42 -14.92 -5.87
N THR A 66 -3.18 -15.37 -5.69
CA THR A 66 -2.01 -14.71 -6.28
C THR A 66 -2.10 -14.66 -7.80
N LYS A 67 -2.46 -15.78 -8.44
CA LYS A 67 -2.55 -15.87 -9.91
C LYS A 67 -3.69 -15.03 -10.49
N ILE A 68 -4.83 -14.95 -9.82
CA ILE A 68 -5.95 -14.09 -10.25
C ILE A 68 -5.54 -12.62 -10.16
N ILE A 69 -4.87 -12.21 -9.10
CA ILE A 69 -4.38 -10.83 -8.96
C ILE A 69 -3.37 -10.50 -10.07
N ASP A 70 -2.46 -11.42 -10.39
CA ASP A 70 -1.49 -11.22 -11.48
C ASP A 70 -2.19 -11.08 -12.84
N LEU A 71 -3.20 -11.91 -13.13
CA LEU A 71 -4.00 -11.83 -14.36
C LEU A 71 -4.78 -10.52 -14.44
N GLN A 72 -5.35 -10.07 -13.32
CA GLN A 72 -6.06 -8.79 -13.29
C GLN A 72 -5.14 -7.64 -13.66
N ARG A 73 -3.93 -7.59 -13.09
CA ARG A 73 -2.93 -6.57 -13.44
C ARG A 73 -2.55 -6.60 -14.90
N GLN A 74 -2.34 -7.80 -15.47
CA GLN A 74 -2.04 -7.93 -16.90
C GLN A 74 -3.18 -7.38 -17.77
N ALA A 75 -4.43 -7.69 -17.42
CA ALA A 75 -5.59 -7.17 -18.12
C ALA A 75 -5.72 -5.64 -18.02
N ASP A 76 -5.54 -5.09 -16.81
CA ASP A 76 -5.61 -3.65 -16.57
C ASP A 76 -4.48 -2.92 -17.33
N ARG A 77 -3.30 -3.53 -17.38
CA ARG A 77 -2.16 -3.04 -18.18
C ARG A 77 -2.47 -3.01 -19.67
N ALA A 78 -2.99 -4.10 -20.22
CA ALA A 78 -3.37 -4.16 -21.63
C ALA A 78 -4.41 -3.07 -21.99
N LEU A 79 -5.40 -2.84 -21.14
CA LEU A 79 -6.38 -1.76 -21.32
C LEU A 79 -5.73 -0.36 -21.22
N ALA A 80 -4.76 -0.16 -20.34
CA ALA A 80 -4.04 1.10 -20.24
C ALA A 80 -3.16 1.35 -21.47
N GLU A 81 -2.51 0.33 -22.00
CA GLU A 81 -1.72 0.41 -23.25
C GLU A 81 -2.61 0.78 -24.45
N VAL A 82 -3.81 0.19 -24.57
CA VAL A 82 -4.78 0.55 -25.61
C VAL A 82 -5.24 2.00 -25.48
N ARG A 83 -5.51 2.48 -24.25
CA ARG A 83 -5.88 3.88 -24.01
C ARG A 83 -4.74 4.83 -24.31
N ALA A 84 -3.51 4.47 -23.96
CA ALA A 84 -2.32 5.27 -24.24
C ALA A 84 -2.04 5.40 -25.75
N ALA A 85 -2.29 4.33 -26.53
CA ALA A 85 -2.17 4.36 -27.98
C ALA A 85 -3.13 5.35 -28.65
N ALA A 86 -4.27 5.63 -28.00
CA ALA A 86 -5.22 6.63 -28.46
C ALA A 86 -4.83 8.09 -28.10
N MET A 87 -3.88 8.27 -27.15
CA MET A 87 -3.36 9.57 -26.72
C MET A 87 -2.00 9.80 -27.40
N GLN A 88 -2.00 10.20 -28.66
CA GLN A 88 -0.85 10.15 -29.60
C GLN A 88 0.39 10.98 -29.20
N ASP A 89 0.35 11.88 -28.19
CA ASP A 89 1.43 12.85 -27.97
C ASP A 89 2.20 12.76 -26.65
N LYS A 90 1.80 11.91 -25.70
CA LYS A 90 2.43 11.87 -24.37
C LYS A 90 3.05 10.53 -24.03
N ILE A 91 4.22 10.57 -23.40
CA ILE A 91 4.93 9.39 -22.93
C ILE A 91 4.23 8.85 -21.68
N PRO A 92 3.73 7.61 -21.66
CA PRO A 92 3.12 7.02 -20.49
C PRO A 92 4.19 6.65 -19.45
N ILE A 93 3.93 7.01 -18.18
CA ILE A 93 4.71 6.60 -17.01
C ILE A 93 3.83 5.69 -16.16
N ARG A 94 4.24 4.44 -16.00
CA ARG A 94 3.51 3.41 -15.23
C ARG A 94 3.90 3.52 -13.77
N VAL A 95 2.95 3.96 -12.94
CA VAL A 95 3.17 4.20 -11.51
C VAL A 95 2.48 3.11 -10.70
N GLY A 96 3.26 2.34 -9.96
CA GLY A 96 2.70 1.41 -8.98
C GLY A 96 2.20 2.17 -7.74
N SER A 97 0.98 1.89 -7.31
CA SER A 97 0.36 2.50 -6.14
C SER A 97 -0.35 1.46 -5.28
N SER A 98 -0.30 1.63 -3.97
CA SER A 98 -1.04 0.80 -3.02
C SER A 98 -1.68 1.66 -1.95
N MET A 99 -2.45 1.04 -1.07
CA MET A 99 -3.06 1.74 0.04
C MET A 99 -2.02 2.38 0.96
N MET A 100 -0.94 1.68 1.27
CA MET A 100 0.13 2.17 2.14
C MET A 100 1.19 3.00 1.39
N ARG A 101 1.14 3.01 0.05
CA ARG A 101 2.08 3.69 -0.84
C ARG A 101 1.33 4.40 -1.97
N PRO A 102 0.49 5.38 -1.61
CA PRO A 102 -0.30 6.11 -2.61
C PRO A 102 0.62 6.96 -3.48
N ALA A 103 0.24 7.13 -4.75
CA ALA A 103 0.98 7.96 -5.70
C ALA A 103 0.71 9.47 -5.51
N THR A 104 0.11 9.89 -4.40
CA THR A 104 -0.35 11.27 -4.14
C THR A 104 0.76 12.30 -4.31
N PHE A 105 1.97 12.00 -3.79
CA PHE A 105 3.10 12.91 -3.91
C PHE A 105 3.51 13.13 -5.38
N LEU A 106 3.68 12.05 -6.13
CA LEU A 106 4.03 12.12 -7.54
C LEU A 106 2.95 12.83 -8.36
N THR A 107 1.68 12.53 -8.09
CA THR A 107 0.57 13.19 -8.79
C THR A 107 0.52 14.68 -8.49
N LYS A 108 0.85 15.11 -7.27
CA LYS A 108 0.94 16.53 -6.91
C LYS A 108 2.04 17.24 -7.69
N VAL A 109 3.28 16.70 -7.68
CA VAL A 109 4.39 17.27 -8.46
C VAL A 109 4.03 17.36 -9.95
N TRP A 110 3.40 16.31 -10.48
CA TRP A 110 2.98 16.29 -11.88
C TRP A 110 1.86 17.32 -12.18
N GLN A 111 0.90 17.49 -11.26
CA GLN A 111 -0.18 18.49 -11.40
C GLN A 111 0.33 19.93 -11.35
N ASP A 112 1.37 20.18 -10.56
CA ASP A 112 1.94 21.52 -10.41
C ASP A 112 2.93 21.87 -11.53
N SER A 113 3.41 20.89 -12.32
CA SER A 113 4.36 21.08 -13.40
C SER A 113 3.71 20.99 -14.79
N LYS A 114 3.64 22.13 -15.49
CA LYS A 114 3.17 22.20 -16.89
C LYS A 114 4.05 21.38 -17.83
N ILE A 115 5.36 21.33 -17.60
CA ILE A 115 6.33 20.60 -18.44
C ILE A 115 6.06 19.10 -18.34
N LEU A 116 5.90 18.58 -17.13
CA LEU A 116 5.58 17.17 -16.92
C LEU A 116 4.23 16.80 -17.53
N GLN A 117 3.20 17.67 -17.37
CA GLN A 117 1.86 17.44 -17.95
C GLN A 117 1.85 17.45 -19.48
N GLN A 118 2.66 18.30 -20.11
CA GLN A 118 2.75 18.35 -21.57
C GLN A 118 3.41 17.10 -22.17
N LYS A 119 4.45 16.59 -21.52
CA LYS A 119 5.29 15.51 -22.06
C LYS A 119 4.87 14.12 -21.62
N TYR A 120 4.32 13.97 -20.41
CA TYR A 120 4.03 12.67 -19.79
C TYR A 120 2.58 12.53 -19.40
N THR A 121 2.11 11.29 -19.35
CA THR A 121 0.84 10.93 -18.71
C THR A 121 1.10 9.87 -17.63
N LEU A 122 0.52 10.06 -16.44
CA LEU A 122 0.66 9.08 -15.37
C LEU A 122 -0.41 8.00 -15.49
N GLN A 123 0.00 6.76 -15.55
CA GLN A 123 -0.86 5.59 -15.51
C GLN A 123 -0.67 4.90 -14.17
N ILE A 124 -1.67 5.00 -13.29
CA ILE A 124 -1.58 4.48 -11.93
C ILE A 124 -2.14 3.05 -11.90
N PHE A 125 -1.32 2.09 -11.49
CA PHE A 125 -1.67 0.69 -11.37
C PHE A 125 -1.66 0.26 -9.90
N PRO A 126 -2.73 -0.39 -9.41
CA PRO A 126 -2.77 -0.86 -8.04
C PRO A 126 -1.89 -2.09 -7.84
N PHE A 127 -1.28 -2.21 -6.65
CA PHE A 127 -0.69 -3.43 -6.16
C PHE A 127 -1.07 -3.67 -4.70
N HIS A 128 -0.90 -4.89 -4.20
CA HIS A 128 -1.17 -5.21 -2.80
C HIS A 128 0.07 -5.05 -1.94
N ASP A 129 -0.08 -4.41 -0.77
CA ASP A 129 1.03 -4.13 0.16
C ASP A 129 1.74 -5.37 0.68
N ASP A 130 1.05 -6.52 0.76
CA ASP A 130 1.63 -7.82 1.12
C ASP A 130 2.69 -8.34 0.14
N GLN A 131 2.74 -7.80 -1.07
CA GLN A 131 3.74 -8.14 -2.09
C GLN A 131 4.98 -7.25 -2.02
N PHE A 132 4.93 -6.15 -1.27
CA PHE A 132 5.98 -5.13 -1.28
C PHE A 132 7.21 -5.56 -0.51
N HIS A 133 8.13 -6.23 -1.20
CA HIS A 133 9.45 -6.62 -0.72
C HIS A 133 10.50 -6.53 -1.83
N GLU A 134 11.78 -6.49 -1.49
CA GLU A 134 12.88 -6.22 -2.43
C GLU A 134 12.90 -7.15 -3.64
N LYS A 135 12.68 -8.46 -3.43
CA LYS A 135 12.64 -9.44 -4.53
C LYS A 135 11.49 -9.15 -5.51
N TRP A 136 10.32 -8.78 -4.99
CA TRP A 136 9.17 -8.41 -5.81
C TRP A 136 9.45 -7.10 -6.56
N LEU A 137 9.98 -6.07 -5.90
CA LEU A 137 10.39 -4.82 -6.55
C LEU A 137 11.32 -5.06 -7.73
N SER A 138 12.33 -5.92 -7.56
CA SER A 138 13.27 -6.30 -8.63
C SER A 138 12.59 -7.05 -9.79
N SER A 139 11.46 -7.70 -9.54
CA SER A 139 10.73 -8.42 -10.57
C SER A 139 9.78 -7.55 -11.39
N VAL A 140 9.30 -6.42 -10.82
CA VAL A 140 8.24 -5.58 -11.42
C VAL A 140 8.73 -4.22 -11.91
N LEU A 141 9.76 -3.62 -11.27
CA LEU A 141 10.31 -2.34 -11.70
C LEU A 141 11.04 -2.47 -13.04
N GLY A 142 10.71 -1.56 -13.96
CA GLY A 142 11.18 -1.59 -15.35
C GLY A 142 10.40 -2.55 -16.26
N LYS A 143 9.52 -3.38 -15.71
CA LYS A 143 8.68 -4.32 -16.47
C LYS A 143 7.20 -3.97 -16.36
N GLU A 144 6.67 -4.00 -15.14
CA GLU A 144 5.26 -3.69 -14.87
C GLU A 144 5.08 -2.22 -14.49
N PHE A 145 5.99 -1.69 -13.67
CA PHE A 145 5.99 -0.30 -13.22
C PHE A 145 7.29 0.39 -13.62
N ASP A 146 7.19 1.63 -14.03
CA ASP A 146 8.34 2.48 -14.26
C ASP A 146 8.83 3.08 -12.94
N CYS A 147 7.91 3.27 -11.98
CA CYS A 147 8.24 3.73 -10.63
C CYS A 147 7.18 3.35 -9.60
N ILE A 148 7.58 3.42 -8.33
CA ILE A 148 6.70 3.25 -7.17
C ILE A 148 7.06 4.30 -6.12
N THR A 149 6.05 4.99 -5.56
CA THR A 149 6.25 5.88 -4.42
C THR A 149 6.44 5.07 -3.14
N SER A 150 7.40 5.43 -2.31
CA SER A 150 7.67 4.70 -1.06
C SER A 150 8.50 5.54 -0.08
N PRO A 151 8.37 5.29 1.23
CA PRO A 151 9.44 5.58 2.15
C PRO A 151 10.65 4.70 1.81
N TYR A 152 11.85 5.27 1.72
CA TYR A 152 12.99 4.57 1.12
C TYR A 152 14.29 4.70 1.91
N ASP A 153 14.25 4.71 3.19
CA ASP A 153 15.45 4.71 4.03
C ASP A 153 16.06 3.30 4.24
N VAL A 154 15.59 2.30 3.51
CA VAL A 154 16.16 0.95 3.54
C VAL A 154 17.47 0.93 2.77
N LYS A 155 18.60 0.79 3.47
CA LYS A 155 19.96 0.89 2.88
C LYS A 155 20.23 -0.07 1.72
N SER A 156 19.69 -1.29 1.75
CA SER A 156 19.87 -2.28 0.67
C SER A 156 19.28 -1.81 -0.66
N TRP A 157 18.23 -0.99 -0.62
CA TRP A 157 17.55 -0.52 -1.84
C TRP A 157 18.42 0.39 -2.70
N TYR A 158 19.31 1.19 -2.08
CA TYR A 158 20.22 2.05 -2.83
C TYR A 158 21.24 1.30 -3.71
N LYS A 159 21.43 -0.02 -3.45
CA LYS A 159 22.28 -0.87 -4.26
C LYS A 159 21.55 -1.44 -5.50
N ASN A 160 20.24 -1.64 -5.38
CA ASN A 160 19.43 -2.38 -6.33
C ASN A 160 18.45 -1.50 -7.12
N PHE A 161 18.24 -0.27 -6.66
CA PHE A 161 17.29 0.66 -7.27
C PHE A 161 17.86 2.08 -7.32
N ARG A 162 17.40 2.84 -8.30
CA ARG A 162 17.57 4.29 -8.30
C ARG A 162 16.49 4.90 -7.43
N VAL A 163 16.87 5.73 -6.47
CA VAL A 163 15.93 6.36 -5.53
C VAL A 163 16.02 7.87 -5.69
N LEU A 164 14.88 8.50 -5.99
CA LEU A 164 14.73 9.95 -5.99
C LEU A 164 14.09 10.39 -4.67
N ARG A 165 14.88 11.07 -3.82
CA ARG A 165 14.38 11.66 -2.58
C ARG A 165 13.61 12.93 -2.90
N LEU A 166 12.40 13.04 -2.35
CA LEU A 166 11.50 14.16 -2.60
C LEU A 166 11.23 14.99 -1.33
N GLY A 167 11.52 14.43 -0.15
CA GLY A 167 11.32 15.13 1.11
C GLY A 167 11.37 14.21 2.32
N GLU A 168 10.86 14.70 3.41
CA GLU A 168 10.64 13.95 4.65
C GLU A 168 9.22 14.17 5.15
N GLU A 169 8.63 13.11 5.67
CA GLU A 169 7.34 13.16 6.34
C GLU A 169 7.51 12.88 7.83
N LYS A 170 6.94 13.72 8.68
CA LYS A 170 6.90 13.47 10.12
C LYS A 170 6.08 12.23 10.43
N PHE A 171 6.55 11.45 11.38
CA PHE A 171 5.72 10.38 11.92
C PHE A 171 4.57 10.97 12.72
N LYS A 172 3.39 10.46 12.48
CA LYS A 172 2.13 10.78 13.16
C LYS A 172 1.51 9.50 13.70
N LEU A 173 0.40 9.62 14.39
CA LEU A 173 -0.36 8.47 14.87
C LEU A 173 -1.73 8.40 14.20
N ALA A 174 -2.09 7.22 13.71
CA ALA A 174 -3.45 6.89 13.34
C ALA A 174 -4.14 6.31 14.57
N VAL A 175 -5.08 7.06 15.12
CA VAL A 175 -5.81 6.75 16.34
C VAL A 175 -7.23 6.35 15.96
N PRO A 176 -7.72 5.16 16.39
CA PRO A 176 -9.10 4.76 16.12
C PRO A 176 -10.09 5.79 16.66
N PHE A 177 -11.18 6.06 15.95
CA PHE A 177 -12.20 7.02 16.43
C PHE A 177 -12.85 6.59 17.76
N SER A 178 -12.85 5.30 18.07
CA SER A 178 -13.31 4.75 19.36
C SER A 178 -12.37 5.07 20.52
N HIS A 179 -11.07 5.33 20.23
CA HIS A 179 -10.08 5.57 21.27
C HIS A 179 -10.18 7.00 21.84
N PRO A 180 -10.04 7.20 23.17
CA PRO A 180 -10.15 8.53 23.81
C PRO A 180 -9.21 9.58 23.21
N LEU A 181 -7.99 9.20 22.83
CA LEU A 181 -7.00 10.11 22.24
C LEU A 181 -7.43 10.66 20.87
N SER A 182 -8.41 10.06 20.20
CA SER A 182 -8.91 10.57 18.92
C SER A 182 -9.53 11.97 19.02
N LYS A 183 -9.90 12.41 20.22
CA LYS A 183 -10.48 13.74 20.48
C LYS A 183 -9.45 14.85 20.64
N LEU A 184 -8.18 14.49 20.81
CA LEU A 184 -7.09 15.46 21.00
C LEU A 184 -6.70 16.12 19.68
N SER A 185 -6.29 17.38 19.73
CA SER A 185 -5.70 18.11 18.58
C SER A 185 -4.23 17.76 18.34
N GLY A 186 -3.54 17.27 19.35
CA GLY A 186 -2.15 16.81 19.35
C GLY A 186 -1.90 15.88 20.53
N ILE A 187 -1.00 14.92 20.38
CA ILE A 187 -0.68 13.90 21.38
C ILE A 187 0.69 14.19 21.98
N LYS A 188 0.79 14.22 23.31
CA LYS A 188 2.05 14.21 24.03
C LYS A 188 2.49 12.78 24.29
N LEU A 189 3.80 12.56 24.42
CA LEU A 189 4.32 11.22 24.73
C LEU A 189 3.72 10.61 26.01
N SER A 190 3.42 11.44 27.02
CA SER A 190 2.76 10.99 28.25
C SER A 190 1.36 10.44 28.04
N ASP A 191 0.66 10.91 27.01
CA ASP A 191 -0.72 10.45 26.70
C ASP A 191 -0.73 9.00 26.16
N LEU A 192 0.43 8.50 25.72
CA LEU A 192 0.61 7.15 25.22
C LEU A 192 0.99 6.12 26.29
N PHE A 193 1.15 6.55 27.55
CA PHE A 193 1.49 5.61 28.63
C PHE A 193 0.35 4.60 28.84
N GLY A 194 0.72 3.32 28.85
CA GLY A 194 -0.23 2.21 28.92
C GLY A 194 -0.89 1.83 27.57
N CYS A 195 -0.60 2.56 26.49
CA CYS A 195 -1.08 2.22 25.16
C CYS A 195 -0.13 1.27 24.42
N THR A 196 -0.69 0.49 23.48
CA THR A 196 0.06 -0.27 22.50
C THR A 196 0.22 0.56 21.24
N LEU A 197 1.47 0.80 20.84
CA LEU A 197 1.84 1.46 19.60
C LEU A 197 2.26 0.41 18.58
N LEU A 198 1.42 0.18 17.57
CA LEU A 198 1.75 -0.67 16.43
C LEU A 198 2.66 0.11 15.46
N THR A 199 3.76 -0.50 15.06
CA THR A 199 4.72 0.12 14.14
C THR A 199 4.89 -0.72 12.88
N PRO A 200 5.26 -0.13 11.74
CA PRO A 200 5.76 -0.91 10.61
C PRO A 200 6.93 -1.80 11.04
N PRO A 201 7.24 -2.86 10.28
CA PRO A 201 8.43 -3.68 10.53
C PRO A 201 9.70 -2.80 10.58
N ARG A 202 10.62 -3.12 11.49
CA ARG A 202 11.87 -2.34 11.72
C ARG A 202 12.91 -2.51 10.60
N LEU A 203 12.44 -2.58 9.35
CA LEU A 203 13.30 -2.63 8.17
C LEU A 203 13.83 -1.23 7.78
N SER A 204 13.10 -0.20 8.18
CA SER A 204 13.44 1.21 7.98
C SER A 204 14.29 1.71 9.15
N PRO A 205 15.49 2.26 8.91
CA PRO A 205 16.30 2.90 9.96
C PRO A 205 15.56 3.98 10.72
N ALA A 206 14.68 4.75 10.08
CA ALA A 206 13.91 5.79 10.75
C ALA A 206 12.90 5.20 11.74
N VAL A 207 12.19 4.14 11.36
CA VAL A 207 11.26 3.41 12.25
C VAL A 207 12.03 2.77 13.41
N ASP A 208 13.16 2.10 13.13
CA ASP A 208 13.98 1.45 14.16
C ASP A 208 14.54 2.47 15.16
N LYS A 209 15.00 3.64 14.68
CA LYS A 209 15.46 4.76 15.53
C LYS A 209 14.36 5.23 16.49
N LEU A 210 13.14 5.43 15.98
CA LEU A 210 11.99 5.83 16.78
C LEU A 210 11.65 4.74 17.81
N CYS A 211 11.51 3.49 17.38
CA CYS A 211 11.19 2.39 18.29
C CYS A 211 12.21 2.26 19.43
N ARG A 212 13.52 2.27 19.13
CA ARG A 212 14.58 2.20 20.16
C ARG A 212 14.54 3.39 21.09
N ALA A 213 14.24 4.59 20.60
CA ALA A 213 14.14 5.77 21.43
C ALA A 213 12.97 5.67 22.42
N LEU A 214 11.80 5.17 21.95
CA LEU A 214 10.64 4.93 22.79
C LEU A 214 10.91 3.85 23.85
N GLU A 215 11.39 2.69 23.43
CA GLU A 215 11.71 1.57 24.36
C GLU A 215 12.71 1.97 25.45
N LYS A 216 13.69 2.80 25.10
CA LYS A 216 14.71 3.24 26.06
C LYS A 216 14.21 4.33 27.03
N LYS A 217 13.46 5.31 26.51
CA LYS A 217 13.09 6.50 27.29
C LYS A 217 11.69 6.42 27.90
N TYR A 218 10.79 5.64 27.29
CA TYR A 218 9.37 5.58 27.64
C TYR A 218 8.88 4.13 27.65
N PRO A 219 9.42 3.28 28.58
CA PRO A 219 9.05 1.86 28.64
C PRO A 219 7.56 1.61 29.00
N GLN A 220 6.83 2.67 29.38
CA GLN A 220 5.38 2.63 29.61
C GLN A 220 4.57 2.56 28.31
N ILE A 221 5.21 2.79 27.14
CA ILE A 221 4.59 2.66 25.82
C ILE A 221 4.97 1.27 25.29
N GLN A 222 3.99 0.42 25.07
CA GLN A 222 4.23 -0.89 24.47
C GLN A 222 4.41 -0.76 22.97
N VAL A 223 5.65 -0.83 22.47
CA VAL A 223 5.94 -0.79 21.03
C VAL A 223 5.86 -2.20 20.46
N MET A 224 4.93 -2.42 19.53
CA MET A 224 4.72 -3.72 18.88
C MET A 224 4.86 -3.61 17.36
N PRO A 225 5.88 -4.23 16.75
CA PRO A 225 6.04 -4.23 15.30
C PRO A 225 4.98 -5.12 14.66
N LEU A 226 4.35 -4.61 13.61
CA LEU A 226 3.49 -5.40 12.73
C LEU A 226 4.32 -6.47 12.00
N PRO A 227 3.70 -7.56 11.54
CA PRO A 227 4.35 -8.55 10.69
C PRO A 227 4.98 -7.89 9.46
N ALA A 228 6.02 -8.50 8.88
CA ALA A 228 6.67 -8.01 7.67
C ALA A 228 5.70 -7.84 6.49
N PHE A 229 4.61 -8.59 6.51
CA PHE A 229 3.51 -8.54 5.55
C PHE A 229 2.23 -8.20 6.31
N TYR A 230 1.84 -6.94 6.28
CA TYR A 230 0.56 -6.48 6.83
C TYR A 230 -0.31 -5.90 5.71
N THR A 231 -1.61 -6.05 5.86
CA THR A 231 -2.62 -5.63 4.87
C THR A 231 -3.63 -4.70 5.52
N ALA A 232 -4.53 -4.15 4.73
CA ALA A 232 -5.64 -3.36 5.26
C ALA A 232 -6.49 -4.14 6.29
N SER A 233 -6.58 -5.48 6.16
CA SER A 233 -7.31 -6.32 7.13
C SER A 233 -6.60 -6.37 8.48
N THR A 234 -5.29 -6.25 8.53
CA THR A 234 -4.53 -6.17 9.79
C THR A 234 -5.01 -5.00 10.66
N PHE A 235 -5.38 -3.87 10.03
CA PHE A 235 -5.92 -2.72 10.76
C PHE A 235 -7.33 -2.98 11.32
N SER A 236 -8.09 -3.88 10.70
CA SER A 236 -9.41 -4.28 11.21
C SER A 236 -9.32 -5.21 12.43
N GLU A 237 -8.20 -5.93 12.57
CA GLU A 237 -7.92 -6.80 13.72
C GLU A 237 -7.43 -5.99 14.93
N HIS A 238 -6.88 -4.79 14.70
CA HIS A 238 -6.29 -3.90 15.70
C HIS A 238 -7.08 -2.60 15.87
N GLN A 239 -8.41 -2.70 15.99
CA GLN A 239 -9.30 -1.53 16.05
C GLN A 239 -9.16 -0.68 17.32
N GLU A 240 -8.48 -1.18 18.34
CA GLU A 240 -8.25 -0.47 19.61
C GLU A 240 -6.82 0.04 19.76
N ASP A 241 -5.90 -0.42 18.88
CA ASP A 241 -4.48 -0.07 18.94
C ASP A 241 -4.17 1.19 18.14
N ILE A 242 -3.15 1.92 18.58
CA ILE A 242 -2.65 3.12 17.92
C ILE A 242 -1.56 2.72 16.92
N LEU A 243 -1.60 3.28 15.71
CA LEU A 243 -0.70 2.93 14.62
C LEU A 243 0.28 4.06 14.34
N LEU A 244 1.58 3.74 14.23
CA LEU A 244 2.56 4.67 13.68
C LEU A 244 2.29 4.89 12.19
N THR A 245 2.12 6.14 11.80
CA THR A 245 1.75 6.54 10.44
C THR A 245 2.45 7.82 9.98
N ARG A 246 1.99 8.40 8.88
CA ARG A 246 2.46 9.64 8.25
C ARG A 246 1.28 10.36 7.61
N ASP A 247 1.51 11.57 7.08
CA ASP A 247 0.44 12.38 6.45
C ASP A 247 -0.25 11.67 5.29
N THR A 248 0.51 10.93 4.49
CA THR A 248 -0.04 10.17 3.37
C THR A 248 -1.10 9.13 3.77
N PHE A 249 -1.17 8.76 5.05
CA PHE A 249 -2.16 7.81 5.54
C PHE A 249 -3.54 8.42 5.82
N GLN A 250 -3.65 9.74 5.92
CA GLN A 250 -4.91 10.43 6.28
C GLN A 250 -6.09 10.09 5.37
N THR A 251 -5.82 9.76 4.12
CA THR A 251 -6.83 9.46 3.10
C THR A 251 -7.21 7.98 3.02
N ILE A 252 -6.58 7.11 3.83
CA ILE A 252 -6.62 5.66 3.60
C ILE A 252 -7.70 4.96 4.43
N SER A 253 -8.05 5.47 5.60
CA SER A 253 -9.05 4.80 6.46
C SER A 253 -9.96 5.77 7.16
N SER A 254 -11.27 5.61 6.93
CA SER A 254 -12.32 6.34 7.65
C SER A 254 -12.50 5.89 9.11
N ALA A 255 -11.79 4.85 9.55
CA ALA A 255 -11.86 4.33 10.92
C ALA A 255 -10.86 5.00 11.88
N PHE A 256 -9.87 5.73 11.35
CA PHE A 256 -8.80 6.34 12.11
C PHE A 256 -8.71 7.84 11.86
N ARG A 257 -8.29 8.55 12.91
CA ARG A 257 -7.89 9.95 12.82
C ARG A 257 -6.38 10.05 12.93
N THR A 258 -5.74 10.72 11.97
CA THR A 258 -4.31 11.01 12.02
C THR A 258 -4.07 12.23 12.90
N ILE A 259 -3.20 12.09 13.90
CA ILE A 259 -2.92 13.13 14.90
C ILE A 259 -1.41 13.32 15.02
N GLU A 260 -0.98 14.56 15.13
CA GLU A 260 0.42 14.92 15.39
C GLU A 260 0.84 14.55 16.80
N VAL A 261 2.12 14.22 16.94
CA VAL A 261 2.75 13.88 18.22
C VAL A 261 3.90 14.84 18.48
N ASP A 262 4.08 15.19 19.75
CA ASP A 262 5.20 16.02 20.22
C ASP A 262 6.51 15.22 20.26
N TRP A 263 7.02 14.89 19.06
CA TRP A 263 8.32 14.25 18.85
C TRP A 263 8.97 14.74 17.55
N ASP A 264 10.29 14.58 17.47
CA ASP A 264 11.06 14.95 16.28
C ASP A 264 11.58 13.71 15.55
N PHE A 265 10.65 12.95 14.96
CA PHE A 265 10.95 11.78 14.14
C PHE A 265 10.25 11.91 12.81
N SER A 266 11.02 11.68 11.74
CA SER A 266 10.55 11.70 10.36
C SER A 266 11.07 10.49 9.59
N SER A 267 10.48 10.23 8.45
CA SER A 267 10.92 9.24 7.47
C SER A 267 11.10 9.91 6.13
N PRO A 268 12.19 9.62 5.40
CA PRO A 268 12.32 10.11 4.04
C PRO A 268 11.20 9.54 3.17
N THR A 269 10.75 10.34 2.21
CA THR A 269 9.78 9.94 1.19
C THR A 269 10.35 10.19 -0.20
N GLY A 270 9.93 9.39 -1.16
CA GLY A 270 10.42 9.52 -2.52
C GLY A 270 9.86 8.47 -3.48
N ILE A 271 10.59 8.31 -4.58
CA ILE A 271 10.19 7.43 -5.66
C ILE A 271 11.34 6.47 -5.97
N ILE A 272 10.98 5.20 -6.14
CA ILE A 272 11.89 4.12 -6.51
C ILE A 272 11.71 3.81 -7.98
N PHE A 273 12.83 3.72 -8.70
CA PHE A 273 12.93 3.39 -10.11
C PHE A 273 13.85 2.18 -10.31
N PRO A 274 13.82 1.51 -11.47
CA PRO A 274 14.86 0.54 -11.84
C PRO A 274 16.26 1.16 -11.70
N LEU A 275 17.26 0.37 -11.36
CA LEU A 275 18.64 0.85 -11.25
C LEU A 275 19.14 1.43 -12.58
N HIS A 276 18.78 0.79 -13.69
CA HIS A 276 19.07 1.19 -15.04
C HIS A 276 17.76 1.45 -15.81
N PRO A 277 17.16 2.64 -15.68
CA PRO A 277 15.89 2.96 -16.34
C PRO A 277 16.10 3.15 -17.85
N GLU A 278 15.06 2.88 -18.63
CA GLU A 278 15.03 3.24 -20.06
C GLU A 278 15.25 4.76 -20.25
N PRO A 279 15.82 5.20 -21.40
CA PRO A 279 16.13 6.62 -21.64
C PRO A 279 14.96 7.58 -21.38
N LYS A 280 13.74 7.21 -21.80
CA LYS A 280 12.52 7.99 -21.56
C LYS A 280 12.18 8.18 -20.07
N ILE A 281 12.48 7.14 -19.26
CA ILE A 281 12.27 7.17 -17.81
C ILE A 281 13.40 7.95 -17.13
N ALA A 282 14.64 7.80 -17.60
CA ALA A 282 15.77 8.60 -17.10
C ALA A 282 15.55 10.10 -17.30
N GLU A 283 14.99 10.51 -18.43
CA GLU A 283 14.60 11.90 -18.69
C GLU A 283 13.46 12.36 -17.76
N PHE A 284 12.42 11.52 -17.58
CA PHE A 284 11.34 11.80 -16.63
C PHE A 284 11.87 12.01 -15.21
N ILE A 285 12.79 11.17 -14.74
CA ILE A 285 13.43 11.31 -13.43
C ILE A 285 14.15 12.66 -13.31
N SER A 286 14.91 13.06 -14.32
CA SER A 286 15.66 14.32 -14.30
C SER A 286 14.74 15.53 -14.23
N LEU A 287 13.67 15.53 -15.03
CA LEU A 287 12.66 16.59 -14.98
C LEU A 287 11.90 16.60 -13.65
N LEU A 288 11.53 15.44 -13.15
CA LEU A 288 10.83 15.31 -11.86
C LEU A 288 11.70 15.84 -10.70
N GLU A 289 13.01 15.56 -10.74
CA GLU A 289 13.97 16.09 -9.76
C GLU A 289 14.10 17.60 -9.81
N GLN A 290 14.07 18.20 -10.99
CA GLN A 290 14.09 19.65 -11.16
C GLN A 290 12.80 20.29 -10.65
N GLU A 291 11.66 19.77 -11.07
CA GLU A 291 10.36 20.30 -10.69
C GLU A 291 10.06 20.15 -9.19
N SER A 292 10.51 19.04 -8.59
CA SER A 292 10.30 18.81 -7.14
C SER A 292 11.07 19.78 -6.24
N LYS A 293 12.20 20.36 -6.71
CA LYS A 293 12.95 21.37 -5.97
C LYS A 293 12.22 22.73 -5.89
N ASN A 294 11.31 22.97 -6.82
CA ASN A 294 10.52 24.20 -6.89
C ASN A 294 9.27 24.14 -5.98
N LEU A 295 8.96 22.98 -5.44
CA LEU A 295 7.82 22.76 -4.56
C LEU A 295 8.27 22.83 -3.10
N SER A 296 7.75 23.78 -2.36
CA SER A 296 7.88 23.82 -0.89
C SER A 296 6.94 22.77 -0.29
N PHE A 297 7.52 21.73 0.32
CA PHE A 297 6.79 20.68 1.05
C PHE A 297 6.90 20.89 2.55
#